data_c8c457c05f32f3dbb2b29a0aa8154ff0
#
_entry.id   c8c457c05f32f3dbb2b29a0aa8154ff0
#
_cell.length_a   1.000
_cell.length_b   1.000
_cell.length_c   1.000
_cell.angle_alpha   90.00
_cell.angle_beta   90.00
_cell.angle_gamma   90.00
#
_symmetry.space_group_name_H-M   'P 1'
#
loop_
_entity.id
_entity.type
_entity.pdbx_description
1 polymer ?
#
loop_
_entity_poly.entity_id
_entity_poly.type
_entity_poly.pdbx_seq_one_letter_code
_entity_poly.pdbx_strand_id
1 'polypeptide(L)' 'MMKEQLSIVTDKYLTCFNNILDQMIQQMNSAQLSNSISYNFIVQMIPHHKAAIEMSCNLLQYTTLVPLQEI' A
#
# COMPACT_ATOMS: atom_id res chain seq x y z
N MET A 1 -2.06 -18.78 -16.07
CA MET A 1 -2.61 -18.36 -17.24
C MET A 1 -2.45 -16.87 -17.46
N MET A 2 -3.17 -16.06 -16.80
CA MET A 2 -2.92 -14.64 -16.91
C MET A 2 -1.52 -14.26 -16.49
N LYS A 3 -0.99 -14.99 -15.53
CA LYS A 3 0.31 -14.71 -15.01
C LYS A 3 1.38 -14.74 -16.08
N GLU A 4 1.23 -15.64 -17.05
CA GLU A 4 2.20 -15.77 -18.11
C GLU A 4 2.22 -14.56 -19.03
N GLN A 5 1.18 -13.73 -18.95
CA GLN A 5 1.06 -12.58 -19.83
C GLN A 5 1.45 -11.30 -19.14
N LEU A 6 1.86 -11.36 -17.87
CA LEU A 6 2.29 -10.18 -17.16
C LEU A 6 3.64 -9.73 -17.71
N SER A 7 3.75 -8.44 -17.98
CA SER A 7 5.03 -7.88 -18.39
C SER A 7 5.96 -7.82 -17.20
N ILE A 8 7.25 -7.64 -17.50
CA ILE A 8 8.26 -7.47 -16.44
C ILE A 8 7.93 -6.23 -15.60
N VAL A 9 7.43 -5.19 -16.25
CA VAL A 9 7.07 -3.96 -15.54
C VAL A 9 5.92 -4.21 -14.56
N THR A 10 4.88 -4.91 -15.03
CA THR A 10 3.75 -5.23 -14.18
C THR A 10 4.20 -6.10 -13.00
N ASP A 11 5.10 -7.03 -13.26
CA ASP A 11 5.60 -7.90 -12.21
C ASP A 11 6.35 -7.11 -11.15
N LYS A 12 7.17 -6.16 -11.56
CA LYS A 12 7.89 -5.31 -10.61
C LYS A 12 6.93 -4.46 -9.79
N TYR A 13 5.92 -3.91 -10.43
CA TYR A 13 4.91 -3.12 -9.73
C TYR A 13 4.23 -3.97 -8.66
N LEU A 14 3.82 -5.19 -9.01
CA LEU A 14 3.10 -6.05 -8.08
C LEU A 14 3.99 -6.52 -6.94
N THR A 15 5.26 -6.79 -7.22
CA THR A 15 6.18 -7.19 -6.17
C THR A 15 6.34 -6.08 -5.14
N CYS A 16 6.52 -4.85 -5.60
CA CYS A 16 6.65 -3.72 -4.70
C CYS A 16 5.34 -3.46 -3.94
N PHE A 17 4.21 -3.56 -4.65
CA PHE A 17 2.90 -3.39 -4.02
C PHE A 17 2.71 -4.38 -2.88
N ASN A 18 3.04 -5.64 -3.12
CA ASN A 18 2.87 -6.67 -2.11
C ASN A 18 3.81 -6.47 -0.92
N ASN A 19 5.01 -5.96 -1.15
CA ASN A 19 5.92 -5.66 -0.05
C ASN A 19 5.38 -4.54 0.82
N ILE A 20 4.82 -3.51 0.20
CA ILE A 20 4.21 -2.41 0.95
C ILE A 20 3.04 -2.92 1.77
N LEU A 21 2.22 -3.76 1.16
CA LEU A 21 1.05 -4.34 1.84
C LEU A 21 1.47 -5.18 3.04
N ASP A 22 2.50 -6.02 2.87
CA ASP A 22 2.98 -6.86 3.95
C ASP A 22 3.50 -6.02 5.11
N GLN A 23 4.26 -4.98 4.83
CA GLN A 23 4.75 -4.09 5.88
C GLN A 23 3.61 -3.38 6.59
N MET A 24 2.60 -2.96 5.84
CA MET A 24 1.45 -2.31 6.44
C MET A 24 0.76 -3.25 7.43
N ILE A 25 0.54 -4.49 7.02
CA ILE A 25 -0.13 -5.48 7.86
C ILE A 25 0.68 -5.72 9.12
N GLN A 26 1.99 -5.89 8.98
CA GLN A 26 2.86 -6.09 10.14
C GLN A 26 2.80 -4.92 11.10
N GLN A 27 2.84 -3.71 10.58
CA GLN A 27 2.82 -2.52 11.42
C GLN A 27 1.48 -2.35 12.11
N MET A 28 0.40 -2.64 11.42
CA MET A 28 -0.92 -2.58 12.03
C MET A 28 -1.08 -3.62 13.13
N ASN A 29 -0.55 -4.82 12.90
CA ASN A 29 -0.64 -5.90 13.89
C ASN A 29 0.26 -5.66 15.09
N SER A 30 1.32 -4.88 14.91
CA SER A 30 2.26 -4.58 15.99
C SER A 30 1.85 -3.35 16.80
N ALA A 31 0.83 -2.64 16.40
CA ALA A 31 0.41 -1.44 17.11
C ALA A 31 -0.04 -1.80 18.51
N GLN A 32 0.39 -1.00 19.47
CA GLN A 32 0.00 -1.18 20.87
C GLN A 32 -1.41 -0.67 21.05
N LEU A 33 -2.33 -1.59 21.33
CA LEU A 33 -3.74 -1.22 21.47
C LEU A 33 -4.06 -0.92 22.93
N SER A 34 -5.11 -0.18 23.13
CA SER A 34 -5.57 0.23 24.45
C SER A 34 -7.07 -0.03 24.56
N ASN A 35 -7.67 0.44 25.67
CA ASN A 35 -9.12 0.32 25.83
C ASN A 35 -9.88 1.46 25.17
N SER A 36 -9.16 2.39 24.55
CA SER A 36 -9.80 3.52 23.86
C SER A 36 -9.98 3.19 22.39
N ILE A 37 -11.22 3.17 21.91
CA ILE A 37 -11.54 2.92 20.53
C ILE A 37 -10.91 3.97 19.62
N SER A 38 -11.00 5.24 20.04
CA SER A 38 -10.44 6.34 19.24
C SER A 38 -8.93 6.22 19.10
N TYR A 39 -8.27 5.91 20.20
CA TYR A 39 -6.82 5.75 20.17
C TYR A 39 -6.42 4.60 19.23
N ASN A 40 -7.11 3.47 19.36
CA ASN A 40 -6.79 2.30 18.54
C ASN A 40 -6.97 2.59 17.06
N PHE A 41 -8.04 3.31 16.72
CA PHE A 41 -8.27 3.69 15.34
C PHE A 41 -7.11 4.53 14.80
N ILE A 42 -6.69 5.52 15.59
CA ILE A 42 -5.63 6.41 15.13
C ILE A 42 -4.30 5.68 14.95
N VAL A 43 -3.89 4.88 15.93
CA VAL A 43 -2.60 4.22 15.84
C VAL A 43 -2.54 3.20 14.71
N GLN A 44 -3.67 2.64 14.33
CA GLN A 44 -3.70 1.72 13.20
C GLN A 44 -3.80 2.44 11.87
N MET A 45 -4.34 3.66 11.87
CA MET A 45 -4.43 4.44 10.65
C MET A 45 -3.10 5.01 10.22
N ILE A 46 -2.15 5.19 11.14
CA ILE A 46 -0.84 5.73 10.77
C ILE A 46 -0.14 4.84 9.74
N PRO A 47 0.08 3.54 10.00
CA PRO A 47 0.68 2.68 8.98
C PRO A 47 -0.21 2.52 7.75
N HIS A 48 -1.51 2.58 7.94
CA HIS A 48 -2.44 2.45 6.83
C HIS A 48 -2.29 3.61 5.84
N HIS A 49 -2.24 4.84 6.34
CA HIS A 49 -2.07 6.01 5.48
C HIS A 49 -0.68 6.07 4.88
N LYS A 50 0.33 5.68 5.64
CA LYS A 50 1.69 5.61 5.11
C LYS A 50 1.75 4.68 3.92
N ALA A 51 1.12 3.50 4.03
CA ALA A 51 1.10 2.54 2.95
C ALA A 51 0.37 3.10 1.73
N ALA A 52 -0.70 3.84 1.93
CA ALA A 52 -1.45 4.44 0.82
C ALA A 52 -0.57 5.38 0.02
N ILE A 53 0.25 6.18 0.69
CA ILE A 53 1.18 7.09 0.01
C ILE A 53 2.22 6.29 -0.74
N GLU A 54 2.78 5.26 -0.12
CA GLU A 54 3.80 4.43 -0.76
C GLU A 54 3.25 3.69 -1.97
N MET A 55 2.03 3.19 -1.87
CA MET A 55 1.38 2.52 -2.99
C MET A 55 1.14 3.47 -4.15
N SER A 56 0.76 4.70 -3.85
CA SER A 56 0.55 5.71 -4.89
C SER A 56 1.86 6.05 -5.58
N CYS A 57 2.93 6.21 -4.82
CA CYS A 57 4.26 6.47 -5.39
C CYS A 57 4.72 5.31 -6.26
N ASN A 58 4.48 4.09 -5.80
CA ASN A 58 4.83 2.91 -6.57
C ASN A 58 4.10 2.88 -7.91
N LEU A 59 2.81 3.15 -7.88
CA LEU A 59 2.00 3.19 -9.09
C LEU A 59 2.54 4.22 -10.08
N LEU A 60 2.85 5.41 -9.60
CA LEU A 60 3.27 6.51 -10.46
C LEU A 60 4.64 6.30 -11.07
N GLN A 61 5.44 5.36 -10.59
CA GLN A 61 6.70 5.01 -11.22
C GLN A 61 6.49 4.29 -12.55
N TYR A 62 5.35 3.65 -12.71
CA TYR A 62 5.12 2.78 -13.87
C TYR A 62 4.01 3.27 -14.78
N THR A 63 3.35 4.34 -14.44
CA THR A 63 2.24 4.83 -15.23
C THR A 63 2.08 6.32 -15.09
N THR A 64 1.52 6.93 -16.12
CA THR A 64 1.21 8.36 -16.10
C THR A 64 -0.26 8.55 -16.39
N LEU A 65 -1.10 7.79 -15.68
CA LEU A 65 -2.54 7.87 -15.89
C LEU A 65 -3.04 9.27 -15.55
N VAL A 66 -3.46 9.99 -16.57
CA VAL A 66 -3.94 11.34 -16.39
C VAL A 66 -5.14 11.40 -15.44
N PRO A 67 -6.15 10.52 -15.59
CA PRO A 67 -7.29 10.58 -14.67
C PRO A 67 -6.88 10.41 -13.20
N LEU A 68 -5.90 9.57 -12.95
CA LEU A 68 -5.43 9.37 -11.58
C LEU A 68 -4.72 10.61 -11.06
N GLN A 69 -3.94 11.25 -11.92
CA GLN A 69 -3.18 12.42 -11.51
C GLN A 69 -4.05 13.63 -11.28
N GLU A 70 -5.23 13.68 -11.89
CA GLU A 70 -6.14 14.79 -11.74
C GLU A 70 -7.03 14.65 -10.51
N ILE A 71 -7.06 13.49 -9.92
CA ILE A 71 -7.81 13.28 -8.71
C ILE A 71 -7.14 13.94 -7.53
#